data_f82946e9b9875b8b26bcd34b6a9f112d
#
_entry.id   f82946e9b9875b8b26bcd34b6a9f112d
#
_cell.length_a   1.000
_cell.length_b   1.000
_cell.length_c   1.000
_cell.angle_alpha   90.00
_cell.angle_beta   90.00
_cell.angle_gamma   90.00
#
_symmetry.space_group_name_H-M   'P 1'
#
loop_
_entity.id
_entity.type
_entity.pdbx_description
1 polymer ?
#
loop_
_entity_poly.entity_id
_entity_poly.type
_entity_poly.pdbx_seq_one_letter_code
_entity_poly.pdbx_strand_id
1 'polypeptide(L)'
;ERLAKRAIFGLAKTGGIASNGSGDYVIAFSTGKGELLENEAMSPLFLAVIEATEESIINSLFAGKTMSKGNKVIPELPIEEVLPLMKKYQRLNPTKK
;
A
#
# COMPACT_ATOMS: atom_id res chain seq x y z
N GLU A 1 10.68 -5.66 14.00
CA GLU A 1 10.05 -6.86 13.45
C GLU A 1 8.53 -6.77 13.50
N ARG A 2 7.95 -6.36 14.61
CA ARG A 2 6.49 -6.34 14.75
C ARG A 2 5.85 -5.34 13.80
N LEU A 3 6.49 -4.20 13.55
CA LEU A 3 5.97 -3.23 12.58
C LEU A 3 6.02 -3.80 11.17
N ALA A 4 7.10 -4.51 10.84
CA ALA A 4 7.19 -5.11 9.50
C ALA A 4 6.09 -6.13 9.27
N LYS A 5 5.72 -6.88 10.30
CA LYS A 5 4.66 -7.86 10.16
C LYS A 5 3.32 -7.20 9.86
N ARG A 6 3.10 -5.97 10.33
CA ARG A 6 1.83 -5.29 10.12
C ARG A 6 1.69 -4.73 8.71
N ALA A 7 2.80 -4.57 7.98
CA ALA A 7 2.72 -4.05 6.62
C ALA A 7 1.88 -4.97 5.71
N ILE A 8 1.85 -6.26 6.00
CA ILE A 8 1.05 -7.19 5.22
C ILE A 8 -0.44 -6.84 5.29
N PHE A 9 -0.89 -6.32 6.44
CA PHE A 9 -2.29 -5.92 6.56
C PHE A 9 -2.60 -4.75 5.63
N GLY A 10 -1.63 -3.84 5.42
CA GLY A 10 -1.82 -2.76 4.45
C GLY A 10 -1.96 -3.28 3.04
N LEU A 11 -1.15 -4.28 2.68
CA LEU A 11 -1.27 -4.91 1.38
C LEU A 11 -2.65 -5.56 1.23
N ALA A 12 -3.11 -6.25 2.27
CA ALA A 12 -4.41 -6.91 2.21
C ALA A 12 -5.54 -5.91 2.00
N LYS A 13 -5.43 -4.71 2.56
CA LYS A 13 -6.45 -3.69 2.38
C LYS A 13 -6.55 -3.20 0.94
N THR A 14 -5.51 -3.38 0.14
CA THR A 14 -5.56 -3.00 -1.26
C THR A 14 -6.03 -4.15 -2.17
N GLY A 15 -6.44 -5.26 -1.56
CA GLY A 15 -6.94 -6.41 -2.33
C GLY A 15 -5.95 -7.53 -2.50
N GLY A 16 -4.74 -7.41 -1.96
CA GLY A 16 -3.76 -8.48 -2.05
C GLY A 16 -4.15 -9.65 -1.18
N ILE A 17 -4.07 -10.84 -1.71
CA ILE A 17 -4.47 -12.02 -0.96
C ILE A 17 -3.32 -13.00 -0.75
N ALA A 18 -2.11 -12.60 -1.10
CA ALA A 18 -0.93 -13.45 -0.95
C ALA A 18 -1.16 -14.81 -1.59
N SER A 19 -1.63 -14.79 -2.83
CA SER A 19 -1.97 -16.02 -3.54
C SER A 19 -0.73 -16.86 -3.78
N ASN A 20 -0.95 -18.11 -4.15
CA ASN A 20 0.14 -19.01 -4.44
C ASN A 20 1.01 -18.42 -5.54
N GLY A 21 2.30 -18.41 -5.31
CA GLY A 21 3.23 -17.81 -6.26
C GLY A 21 3.54 -16.35 -5.96
N SER A 22 2.81 -15.74 -5.01
CA SER A 22 3.12 -14.38 -4.64
C SER A 22 4.43 -14.32 -3.86
N GLY A 23 5.18 -13.26 -4.03
CA GLY A 23 6.45 -13.10 -3.32
C GLY A 23 6.48 -11.77 -2.62
N ASP A 24 5.73 -11.65 -1.54
CA ASP A 24 5.65 -10.40 -0.83
C ASP A 24 6.59 -10.40 0.36
N TYR A 25 7.52 -9.48 0.39
CA TYR A 25 8.52 -9.41 1.43
C TYR A 25 8.51 -8.04 2.07
N VAL A 26 8.80 -7.98 3.34
CA VAL A 26 8.90 -6.74 4.08
C VAL A 26 10.22 -6.71 4.82
N ILE A 27 10.98 -5.63 4.67
CA ILE A 27 12.22 -5.45 5.37
C ILE A 27 12.12 -4.17 6.17
N ALA A 28 12.43 -4.25 7.44
CA ALA A 28 12.43 -3.08 8.30
C ALA A 28 13.76 -2.97 8.99
N PHE A 29 14.24 -1.74 9.15
CA PHE A 29 15.49 -1.51 9.84
C PHE A 29 15.36 -0.22 10.66
N SER A 30 16.28 -0.03 11.58
CA SER A 30 16.28 1.14 12.42
C SER A 30 17.68 1.67 12.54
N THR A 31 17.80 2.98 12.54
CA THR A 31 19.08 3.62 12.79
C THR A 31 19.12 4.23 14.19
N GLY A 32 18.02 4.11 14.94
CA GLY A 32 17.96 4.65 16.28
C GLY A 32 18.64 3.77 17.31
N LYS A 33 19.04 4.37 18.40
CA LYS A 33 19.68 3.64 19.46
C LYS A 33 18.96 3.82 20.79
N GLY A 34 17.75 4.34 20.77
CA GLY A 34 17.00 4.54 21.98
C GLY A 34 16.34 3.29 22.50
N GLU A 35 15.56 3.46 23.56
CA GLU A 35 14.88 2.35 24.13
C GLU A 35 13.69 1.93 23.27
N LEU A 36 13.31 0.68 23.36
CA LEU A 36 12.16 0.19 22.66
C LEU A 36 10.89 0.67 23.38
N LEU A 37 9.84 0.88 22.59
CA LEU A 37 8.58 1.30 23.18
C LEU A 37 7.90 0.13 23.89
N GLU A 38 7.11 0.46 24.88
CA GLU A 38 6.34 -0.55 25.57
C GLU A 38 5.23 -1.08 24.67
N ASN A 39 4.77 -2.29 24.94
CA ASN A 39 3.77 -2.92 24.10
C ASN A 39 2.52 -2.07 23.98
N GLU A 40 2.10 -1.42 25.06
CA GLU A 40 0.86 -0.66 25.02
C GLU A 40 0.97 0.59 24.14
N ALA A 41 2.19 1.05 23.89
CA ALA A 41 2.39 2.22 23.04
C ALA A 41 2.50 1.85 21.57
N MET A 42 2.46 0.56 21.23
CA MET A 42 2.71 0.13 19.87
C MET A 42 1.48 0.15 18.97
N SER A 43 0.28 0.06 19.53
CA SER A 43 -0.91 -0.07 18.69
C SER A 43 -1.09 1.09 17.70
N PRO A 44 -0.92 2.35 18.11
CA PRO A 44 -1.03 3.42 17.11
C PRO A 44 0.02 3.31 16.01
N LEU A 45 1.22 2.80 16.35
CA LEU A 45 2.25 2.61 15.33
C LEU A 45 1.88 1.48 14.38
N PHE A 46 1.25 0.41 14.88
CA PHE A 46 0.79 -0.66 14.01
C PHE A 46 -0.22 -0.12 13.01
N LEU A 47 -1.17 0.69 13.47
CA LEU A 47 -2.15 1.28 12.57
C LEU A 47 -1.47 2.20 11.56
N ALA A 48 -0.50 2.99 12.01
CA ALA A 48 0.21 3.90 11.13
C ALA A 48 0.93 3.14 10.01
N VAL A 49 1.57 2.00 10.33
CA VAL A 49 2.24 1.21 9.32
C VAL A 49 1.24 0.65 8.31
N ILE A 50 0.09 0.18 8.79
CA ILE A 50 -0.92 -0.39 7.91
C ILE A 50 -1.42 0.69 6.95
N GLU A 51 -1.72 1.87 7.48
CA GLU A 51 -2.23 2.95 6.64
C GLU A 51 -1.18 3.48 5.69
N ALA A 52 0.05 3.62 6.14
CA ALA A 52 1.12 4.09 5.27
C ALA A 52 1.41 3.10 4.15
N THR A 53 1.35 1.80 4.45
CA THR A 53 1.57 0.78 3.43
C THR A 53 0.45 0.82 2.40
N GLU A 54 -0.78 0.92 2.87
CA GLU A 54 -1.92 1.00 1.95
C GLU A 54 -1.78 2.22 1.04
N GLU A 55 -1.45 3.36 1.62
CA GLU A 55 -1.31 4.58 0.84
C GLU A 55 -0.18 4.48 -0.17
N SER A 56 0.95 3.90 0.23
CA SER A 56 2.09 3.78 -0.68
C SER A 56 1.77 2.89 -1.87
N ILE A 57 1.02 1.82 -1.65
CA ILE A 57 0.63 0.93 -2.75
C ILE A 57 -0.32 1.64 -3.69
N ILE A 58 -1.32 2.33 -3.16
CA ILE A 58 -2.26 3.06 -3.99
C ILE A 58 -1.54 4.16 -4.78
N ASN A 59 -0.63 4.88 -4.13
CA ASN A 59 0.13 5.91 -4.82
C ASN A 59 0.96 5.33 -5.96
N SER A 60 1.53 4.14 -5.75
CA SER A 60 2.34 3.52 -6.80
C SER A 60 1.49 3.15 -8.01
N LEU A 61 0.25 2.74 -7.79
CA LEU A 61 -0.63 2.41 -8.89
C LEU A 61 -0.94 3.64 -9.75
N PHE A 62 -1.15 4.78 -9.11
CA PHE A 62 -1.45 6.00 -9.87
C PHE A 62 -0.21 6.64 -10.48
N ALA A 63 0.95 6.37 -9.93
CA ALA A 63 2.19 6.95 -10.45
C ALA A 63 2.84 6.10 -11.53
N GLY A 64 2.46 4.85 -11.64
CA GLY A 64 3.07 3.95 -12.60
C GLY A 64 2.78 4.34 -14.04
N LYS A 65 3.69 3.96 -14.93
CA LYS A 65 3.53 4.25 -16.34
C LYS A 65 3.67 2.95 -17.11
N THR A 66 3.01 2.90 -18.25
CA THR A 66 3.09 1.73 -19.13
C THR A 66 4.54 1.42 -19.44
N MET A 67 4.89 0.16 -19.33
CA MET A 67 6.24 -0.29 -19.64
C MET A 67 6.18 -1.49 -20.57
N SER A 68 7.14 -1.57 -21.46
CA SER A 68 7.17 -2.69 -22.39
C SER A 68 8.60 -3.23 -22.48
N LYS A 69 8.70 -4.52 -22.75
CA LYS A 69 9.98 -5.14 -22.97
C LYS A 69 9.73 -6.33 -23.91
N GLY A 70 10.31 -6.27 -25.09
CA GLY A 70 10.07 -7.27 -26.12
C GLY A 70 8.60 -7.27 -26.49
N ASN A 71 7.97 -8.43 -26.39
CA ASN A 71 6.56 -8.55 -26.71
C ASN A 71 5.68 -8.30 -25.52
N LYS A 72 6.26 -8.02 -24.33
CA LYS A 72 5.47 -7.90 -23.16
C LYS A 72 5.17 -6.47 -22.84
N VAL A 73 3.94 -6.13 -22.58
CA VAL A 73 3.54 -4.79 -22.24
C VAL A 73 2.76 -4.84 -20.95
N ILE A 74 3.17 -4.06 -19.96
CA ILE A 74 2.44 -3.91 -18.71
C ILE A 74 1.83 -2.51 -18.73
N PRO A 75 0.52 -2.41 -18.85
CA PRO A 75 -0.11 -1.09 -18.97
C PRO A 75 -0.21 -0.37 -17.64
N GLU A 76 -0.20 0.94 -17.70
CA GLU A 76 -0.43 1.73 -16.52
C GLU A 76 -1.92 1.70 -16.16
N LEU A 77 -2.24 2.13 -14.94
CA LEU A 77 -3.61 2.18 -14.50
C LEU A 77 -4.39 3.16 -15.40
N PRO A 78 -5.51 2.73 -15.98
CA PRO A 78 -6.29 3.63 -16.84
C PRO A 78 -7.11 4.59 -15.99
N ILE A 79 -6.48 5.68 -15.58
CA ILE A 79 -7.08 6.62 -14.65
C ILE A 79 -8.38 7.20 -15.20
N GLU A 80 -8.44 7.43 -16.49
CA GLU A 80 -9.64 8.00 -17.10
C GLU A 80 -10.82 7.06 -17.04
N GLU A 81 -10.59 5.77 -16.77
CA GLU A 81 -11.69 4.83 -16.57
C GLU A 81 -11.94 4.60 -15.09
N VAL A 82 -10.90 4.75 -14.27
CA VAL A 82 -11.01 4.50 -12.83
C VAL A 82 -11.77 5.60 -12.13
N LEU A 83 -11.48 6.85 -12.47
CA LEU A 83 -12.10 7.96 -11.74
C LEU A 83 -13.63 8.01 -11.90
N PRO A 84 -14.19 7.78 -13.10
CA PRO A 84 -15.65 7.73 -13.20
C PRO A 84 -16.27 6.59 -12.39
N LEU A 85 -15.59 5.45 -12.31
CA LEU A 85 -16.09 4.34 -11.50
C LEU A 85 -16.07 4.69 -10.02
N MET A 86 -15.01 5.33 -9.56
CA MET A 86 -14.92 5.73 -8.17
C MET A 86 -16.00 6.75 -7.84
N LYS A 87 -16.28 7.65 -8.77
CA LYS A 87 -17.34 8.63 -8.56
C LYS A 87 -18.69 7.94 -8.50
N LYS A 88 -18.91 6.97 -9.39
CA LYS A 88 -20.18 6.25 -9.45
C LYS A 88 -20.46 5.55 -8.13
N TYR A 89 -19.44 4.98 -7.51
CA TYR A 89 -19.63 4.26 -6.27
C TYR A 89 -19.27 5.10 -5.04
N GLN A 90 -19.15 6.42 -5.23
CA GLN A 90 -18.93 7.37 -4.14
C GLN A 90 -17.67 7.08 -3.33
N ARG A 91 -16.61 6.74 -4.03
CA ARG A 91 -15.32 6.46 -3.38
C ARG A 91 -14.30 7.56 -3.59
N LEU A 92 -14.67 8.63 -4.30
CA LEU A 92 -13.78 9.77 -4.38
C LEU A 92 -14.08 10.66 -3.18
N ASN A 93 -13.02 11.23 -2.65
CA ASN A 93 -13.18 12.17 -1.58
C ASN A 93 -13.56 13.49 -2.20
N PRO A 94 -14.77 13.89 -2.12
CA PRO A 94 -15.25 14.98 -2.92
C PRO A 94 -14.70 16.29 -2.55
N THR A 95 -14.37 16.63 -1.42
CA THR A 95 -14.01 17.83 -1.19
C THR A 95 -13.21 18.00 -0.33
N LYS A 96 -12.35 18.20 -0.52
CA LYS A 96 -11.50 18.53 0.21
C LYS A 96 -11.57 19.86 0.08
N LYS A 97 -12.08 20.44 0.12
CA LYS A 97 -12.08 21.68 -0.02
C LYS A 97 -11.68 22.27 0.87
#